data_8e5f364820416a11b7115a8672a66983
#
_entry.id   8e5f364820416a11b7115a8672a66983
#
_cell.length_a   1.000
_cell.length_b   1.000
_cell.length_c   1.000
_cell.angle_alpha   90.00
_cell.angle_beta   90.00
_cell.angle_gamma   90.00
#
_symmetry.space_group_name_H-M   'P 1'
#
loop_
_entity.id
_entity.type
_entity.pdbx_description
1 polymer ?
#
loop_
_entity_poly.entity_id
_entity_poly.type
_entity_poly.pdbx_seq_one_letter_code
_entity_poly.pdbx_strand_id
1 'polypeptide(L)'
;MMEIIQAILLGLILGSFMNVLVYRLPRGISIINPPSSCPVCNRKIAFYDNIPVISFIILKGKCRNCGHSISLQYPIVEIIFSVILLCLVIKFGLSKDFMYFTIFSFFVVSASFCDIYTLLDDKFETGIIPDSLNYIGIITGLSLSYLLYNSLVTSLMGALIGFLLLYIPNGIYKTFKKIDGIGGGDMKLLALVGAFLGYKLILFVLLIASFTGAIVGIFVIIFTKNRYFPIPFGPFIAFGGLLVIFFNNYFLELLGLRIL
;
A
#
# COMPACT_ATOMS: atom_id res chain seq x y z
N MET A 1 3.14 -11.52 24.80
CA MET A 1 4.54 -11.47 24.29
C MET A 1 4.72 -12.34 23.05
N MET A 2 4.24 -13.59 23.03
CA MET A 2 4.37 -14.51 21.88
C MET A 2 3.67 -13.99 20.62
N GLU A 3 2.45 -13.46 20.72
CA GLU A 3 1.70 -12.87 19.60
C GLU A 3 2.43 -11.69 18.94
N ILE A 4 3.08 -10.85 19.73
CA ILE A 4 3.87 -9.72 19.25
C ILE A 4 5.05 -10.21 18.38
N ILE A 5 5.76 -11.23 18.85
CA ILE A 5 6.88 -11.82 18.12
C ILE A 5 6.39 -12.43 16.81
N GLN A 6 5.27 -13.15 16.84
CA GLN A 6 4.66 -13.74 15.65
C GLN A 6 4.25 -12.66 14.62
N ALA A 7 3.63 -11.57 15.07
CA ALA A 7 3.24 -10.46 14.19
C ALA A 7 4.46 -9.77 13.57
N ILE A 8 5.52 -9.54 14.34
CA ILE A 8 6.77 -8.96 13.83
C ILE A 8 7.40 -9.86 12.76
N LEU A 9 7.55 -11.15 13.03
CA LEU A 9 8.12 -12.10 12.08
C LEU A 9 7.28 -12.21 10.80
N LEU A 10 5.95 -12.29 10.94
CA LEU A 10 5.04 -12.30 9.81
C LEU A 10 5.18 -11.02 8.99
N GLY A 11 5.27 -9.87 9.65
CA GLY A 11 5.45 -8.57 9.00
C GLY A 11 6.75 -8.49 8.21
N LEU A 12 7.85 -8.98 8.75
CA LEU A 12 9.13 -9.05 8.05
C LEU A 12 9.07 -9.95 6.81
N ILE A 13 8.46 -11.13 6.92
CA ILE A 13 8.32 -12.09 5.81
C ILE A 13 7.44 -11.51 4.70
N LEU A 14 6.28 -10.96 5.04
CA LEU A 14 5.38 -10.35 4.08
C LEU A 14 5.99 -9.08 3.47
N GLY A 15 6.73 -8.28 4.24
CA GLY A 15 7.48 -7.12 3.75
C GLY A 15 8.55 -7.50 2.73
N SER A 16 9.26 -8.61 2.95
CA SER A 16 10.22 -9.13 1.98
C SER A 16 9.53 -9.57 0.68
N PHE A 17 8.36 -10.20 0.77
CA PHE A 17 7.55 -10.52 -0.42
C PHE A 17 7.01 -9.27 -1.11
N MET A 18 6.61 -8.23 -0.37
CA MET A 18 6.24 -6.94 -0.96
C MET A 18 7.33 -6.37 -1.86
N ASN A 19 8.58 -6.44 -1.46
CA ASN A 19 9.69 -5.97 -2.29
C ASN A 19 9.74 -6.66 -3.65
N VAL A 20 9.37 -7.96 -3.72
CA VAL A 20 9.23 -8.68 -5.00
C VAL A 20 8.10 -8.10 -5.84
N LEU A 21 6.94 -7.82 -5.24
CA LEU A 21 5.80 -7.22 -5.92
C LEU A 21 6.13 -5.82 -6.44
N VAL A 22 6.69 -4.97 -5.59
CA VAL A 22 7.08 -3.59 -5.90
C VAL A 22 8.05 -3.51 -7.07
N TYR A 23 9.02 -4.42 -7.13
CA TYR A 23 9.97 -4.45 -8.21
C TYR A 23 9.40 -5.03 -9.50
N ARG A 24 8.66 -6.15 -9.40
CA ARG A 24 8.28 -6.98 -10.56
C ARG A 24 6.99 -6.56 -11.23
N LEU A 25 5.94 -6.26 -10.46
CA LEU A 25 4.62 -5.98 -11.04
C LEU A 25 4.62 -4.78 -12.01
N PRO A 26 5.19 -3.61 -11.66
CA PRO A 26 5.22 -2.48 -12.58
C PRO A 26 6.01 -2.75 -13.87
N ARG A 27 6.94 -3.73 -13.83
CA ARG A 27 7.78 -4.11 -14.97
C ARG A 27 7.22 -5.28 -15.78
N GLY A 28 6.05 -5.80 -15.42
CA GLY A 28 5.44 -6.96 -16.07
C GLY A 28 6.24 -8.27 -15.89
N ILE A 29 7.10 -8.34 -14.86
CA ILE A 29 7.91 -9.53 -14.57
C ILE A 29 7.10 -10.49 -13.70
N SER A 30 7.19 -11.79 -14.00
CA SER A 30 6.54 -12.82 -13.17
C SER A 30 7.05 -12.80 -11.73
N ILE A 31 6.11 -12.90 -10.79
CA ILE A 31 6.42 -12.94 -9.36
C ILE A 31 6.98 -14.30 -8.90
N ILE A 32 6.83 -15.34 -9.72
CA ILE A 32 7.25 -16.71 -9.40
C ILE A 32 8.64 -17.00 -9.98
N ASN A 33 8.86 -16.69 -11.25
CA ASN A 33 10.10 -16.95 -11.97
C ASN A 33 10.63 -15.67 -12.64
N PRO A 34 11.95 -15.45 -12.66
CA PRO A 34 13.04 -16.21 -12.03
C PRO A 34 13.09 -16.03 -10.51
N PRO A 35 13.86 -16.86 -9.76
CA PRO A 35 14.10 -16.66 -8.33
C PRO A 35 14.84 -15.33 -8.09
N SER A 36 14.84 -14.88 -6.84
CA SER A 36 15.54 -13.64 -6.44
C SER A 36 17.04 -13.74 -6.76
N SER A 37 17.54 -12.74 -7.50
CA SER A 37 18.93 -12.66 -7.95
C SER A 37 19.47 -11.25 -7.82
N CYS A 38 20.78 -11.12 -7.73
CA CYS A 38 21.43 -9.82 -7.74
C CYS A 38 21.29 -9.18 -9.13
N PRO A 39 20.82 -7.93 -9.26
CA PRO A 39 20.61 -7.28 -10.56
C PRO A 39 21.91 -7.02 -11.34
N VAL A 40 23.06 -7.05 -10.67
CA VAL A 40 24.37 -6.74 -11.28
C VAL A 40 25.11 -8.01 -11.71
N CYS A 41 25.24 -9.00 -10.81
CA CYS A 41 25.99 -10.24 -11.15
C CYS A 41 25.07 -11.41 -11.55
N ASN A 42 23.76 -11.23 -11.54
CA ASN A 42 22.73 -12.23 -11.89
C ASN A 42 22.80 -13.56 -11.10
N ARG A 43 23.63 -13.64 -10.04
CA ARG A 43 23.67 -14.82 -9.18
C ARG A 43 22.43 -14.89 -8.31
N LYS A 44 21.88 -16.08 -8.16
CA LYS A 44 20.76 -16.37 -7.27
C LYS A 44 21.13 -16.01 -5.82
N ILE A 45 20.20 -15.38 -5.12
CA ILE A 45 20.32 -15.07 -3.69
C ILE A 45 20.04 -16.38 -2.93
N ALA A 46 20.98 -16.78 -2.06
CA ALA A 46 20.77 -17.93 -1.19
C ALA A 46 19.67 -17.65 -0.17
N PHE A 47 18.94 -18.67 0.28
CA PHE A 47 17.81 -18.50 1.20
C PHE A 47 18.20 -17.78 2.51
N TYR A 48 19.42 -18.05 3.03
CA TYR A 48 19.95 -17.40 4.22
C TYR A 48 20.37 -15.93 4.00
N ASP A 49 20.59 -15.52 2.75
CA ASP A 49 20.84 -14.13 2.35
C ASP A 49 19.54 -13.37 2.05
N ASN A 50 18.39 -14.04 2.16
CA ASN A 50 17.06 -13.47 1.97
C ASN A 50 16.26 -13.37 3.28
N ILE A 51 16.92 -13.53 4.44
CA ILE A 51 16.27 -13.32 5.74
C ILE A 51 16.05 -11.83 5.93
N PRO A 52 14.77 -11.38 6.09
CA PRO A 52 14.45 -9.95 6.10
C PRO A 52 15.24 -9.19 7.16
N VAL A 53 15.74 -8.00 6.83
CA VAL A 53 16.53 -7.08 7.66
C VAL A 53 17.87 -7.71 8.12
N ILE A 54 17.83 -8.93 8.66
CA ILE A 54 19.01 -9.62 9.23
C ILE A 54 20.11 -9.79 8.16
N SER A 55 19.74 -10.28 6.98
CA SER A 55 20.71 -10.47 5.89
C SER A 55 21.32 -9.15 5.43
N PHE A 56 20.52 -8.08 5.38
CA PHE A 56 21.02 -6.75 5.03
C PHE A 56 22.11 -6.27 6.02
N ILE A 57 21.88 -6.48 7.33
CA ILE A 57 22.82 -6.10 8.39
C ILE A 57 24.10 -6.96 8.30
N ILE A 58 23.97 -8.29 8.21
CA ILE A 58 25.12 -9.22 8.15
C ILE A 58 25.96 -8.96 6.90
N LEU A 59 25.34 -8.70 5.76
CA LEU A 59 26.00 -8.39 4.50
C LEU A 59 26.47 -6.92 4.42
N LYS A 60 26.23 -6.11 5.45
CA LYS A 60 26.59 -4.68 5.49
C LYS A 60 26.04 -3.93 4.26
N GLY A 61 24.83 -4.27 3.82
CA GLY A 61 24.17 -3.69 2.66
C GLY A 61 24.84 -3.99 1.31
N LYS A 62 25.59 -5.10 1.18
CA LYS A 62 26.31 -5.45 -0.05
C LYS A 62 26.03 -6.88 -0.49
N CYS A 63 25.99 -7.09 -1.80
CA CYS A 63 25.89 -8.42 -2.35
C CYS A 63 27.08 -9.30 -1.96
N ARG A 64 26.83 -10.51 -1.44
CA ARG A 64 27.86 -11.47 -1.05
C ARG A 64 28.85 -11.81 -2.17
N ASN A 65 28.39 -11.80 -3.42
CA ASN A 65 29.18 -12.28 -4.57
C ASN A 65 29.97 -11.17 -5.27
N CYS A 66 29.36 -10.00 -5.50
CA CYS A 66 29.98 -8.93 -6.28
C CYS A 66 30.21 -7.63 -5.50
N GLY A 67 29.80 -7.56 -4.23
CA GLY A 67 29.98 -6.36 -3.41
C GLY A 67 29.09 -5.17 -3.78
N HIS A 68 28.22 -5.30 -4.78
CA HIS A 68 27.29 -4.23 -5.18
C HIS A 68 26.35 -3.87 -4.03
N SER A 69 26.04 -2.58 -3.86
CA SER A 69 25.18 -2.09 -2.80
C SER A 69 23.73 -2.59 -2.96
N ILE A 70 23.13 -3.06 -1.87
CA ILE A 70 21.71 -3.42 -1.79
C ILE A 70 20.93 -2.16 -1.44
N SER A 71 19.83 -1.88 -2.14
CA SER A 71 18.98 -0.73 -1.88
C SER A 71 18.41 -0.76 -0.45
N LEU A 72 18.43 0.39 0.22
CA LEU A 72 17.79 0.60 1.52
C LEU A 72 16.27 0.39 1.49
N GLN A 73 15.66 0.42 0.32
CA GLN A 73 14.23 0.13 0.14
C GLN A 73 13.87 -1.23 0.76
N TYR A 74 14.70 -2.27 0.57
CA TYR A 74 14.41 -3.62 1.07
C TYR A 74 14.16 -3.65 2.58
N PRO A 75 15.12 -3.26 3.43
CA PRO A 75 14.89 -3.27 4.87
C PRO A 75 13.85 -2.24 5.32
N ILE A 76 13.68 -1.12 4.63
CA ILE A 76 12.67 -0.10 4.96
C ILE A 76 11.26 -0.67 4.81
N VAL A 77 10.94 -1.30 3.68
CA VAL A 77 9.63 -1.94 3.43
C VAL A 77 9.35 -3.02 4.47
N GLU A 78 10.35 -3.86 4.76
CA GLU A 78 10.25 -4.94 5.73
C GLU A 78 9.95 -4.42 7.14
N ILE A 79 10.66 -3.38 7.59
CA ILE A 79 10.47 -2.76 8.90
C ILE A 79 9.12 -2.05 8.98
N ILE A 80 8.75 -1.25 7.98
CA ILE A 80 7.48 -0.50 7.97
C ILE A 80 6.32 -1.48 8.08
N PHE A 81 6.32 -2.55 7.28
CA PHE A 81 5.23 -3.51 7.33
C PHE A 81 5.19 -4.30 8.64
N SER A 82 6.35 -4.63 9.20
CA SER A 82 6.45 -5.25 10.53
C SER A 82 5.90 -4.36 11.64
N VAL A 83 6.16 -3.05 11.59
CA VAL A 83 5.60 -2.07 12.54
C VAL A 83 4.09 -1.96 12.39
N ILE A 84 3.56 -1.97 11.15
CA ILE A 84 2.10 -1.96 10.93
C ILE A 84 1.46 -3.19 11.57
N LEU A 85 2.02 -4.40 11.37
CA LEU A 85 1.49 -5.61 11.97
C LEU A 85 1.60 -5.62 13.50
N LEU A 86 2.68 -5.06 14.03
CA LEU A 86 2.83 -4.84 15.47
C LEU A 86 1.69 -3.95 16.02
N CYS A 87 1.40 -2.84 15.36
CA CYS A 87 0.29 -1.97 15.77
C CYS A 87 -1.07 -2.67 15.65
N LEU A 88 -1.28 -3.47 14.59
CA LEU A 88 -2.51 -4.23 14.39
C LEU A 88 -2.70 -5.30 15.47
N VAL A 89 -1.66 -6.05 15.84
CA VAL A 89 -1.78 -7.08 16.89
C VAL A 89 -1.99 -6.47 18.28
N ILE A 90 -1.40 -5.31 18.55
CA ILE A 90 -1.65 -4.58 19.80
C ILE A 90 -3.12 -4.14 19.90
N LYS A 91 -3.72 -3.72 18.79
CA LYS A 91 -5.10 -3.23 18.75
C LYS A 91 -6.14 -4.38 18.76
N PHE A 92 -5.92 -5.41 17.95
CA PHE A 92 -6.92 -6.43 17.66
C PHE A 92 -6.61 -7.83 18.25
N GLY A 93 -5.40 -8.01 18.83
CA GLY A 93 -4.90 -9.35 19.16
C GLY A 93 -4.79 -10.23 17.90
N LEU A 94 -4.55 -11.52 18.06
CA LEU A 94 -4.60 -12.49 16.95
C LEU A 94 -6.06 -12.92 16.68
N SER A 95 -6.84 -12.01 16.12
CA SER A 95 -8.26 -12.18 15.84
C SER A 95 -8.54 -12.25 14.33
N LYS A 96 -9.81 -12.46 13.94
CA LYS A 96 -10.25 -12.32 12.55
C LYS A 96 -10.01 -10.91 12.00
N ASP A 97 -10.13 -9.88 12.87
CA ASP A 97 -9.90 -8.48 12.49
C ASP A 97 -8.43 -8.23 12.18
N PHE A 98 -7.52 -8.80 12.99
CA PHE A 98 -6.09 -8.77 12.70
C PHE A 98 -5.78 -9.37 11.34
N MET A 99 -6.32 -10.54 11.01
CA MET A 99 -6.11 -11.18 9.71
C MET A 99 -6.67 -10.31 8.57
N TYR A 100 -7.89 -9.80 8.73
CA TYR A 100 -8.56 -8.95 7.75
C TYR A 100 -7.75 -7.69 7.44
N PHE A 101 -7.34 -6.96 8.49
CA PHE A 101 -6.58 -5.72 8.31
C PHE A 101 -5.10 -5.95 7.96
N THR A 102 -4.53 -7.11 8.26
CA THR A 102 -3.22 -7.51 7.72
C THR A 102 -3.26 -7.63 6.21
N ILE A 103 -4.28 -8.31 5.66
CA ILE A 103 -4.45 -8.47 4.22
C ILE A 103 -4.74 -7.11 3.55
N PHE A 104 -5.61 -6.31 4.14
CA PHE A 104 -5.83 -4.93 3.69
C PHE A 104 -4.53 -4.14 3.61
N SER A 105 -3.79 -4.10 4.74
CA SER A 105 -2.52 -3.36 4.84
C SER A 105 -1.49 -3.84 3.82
N PHE A 106 -1.45 -5.15 3.56
CA PHE A 106 -0.56 -5.73 2.55
C PHE A 106 -0.82 -5.14 1.16
N PHE A 107 -2.07 -5.04 0.73
CA PHE A 107 -2.40 -4.49 -0.58
C PHE A 107 -2.14 -3.00 -0.67
N VAL A 108 -2.60 -2.20 0.30
CA VAL A 108 -2.46 -0.74 0.21
C VAL A 108 -1.02 -0.27 0.37
N VAL A 109 -0.23 -0.94 1.21
CA VAL A 109 1.20 -0.64 1.39
C VAL A 109 1.99 -1.08 0.16
N SER A 110 1.70 -2.25 -0.41
CA SER A 110 2.32 -2.70 -1.68
C SER A 110 2.04 -1.71 -2.82
N ALA A 111 0.78 -1.25 -2.95
CA ALA A 111 0.40 -0.25 -3.95
C ALA A 111 1.16 1.07 -3.76
N SER A 112 1.27 1.54 -2.51
CA SER A 112 2.02 2.76 -2.17
C SER A 112 3.49 2.67 -2.54
N PHE A 113 4.14 1.55 -2.23
CA PHE A 113 5.54 1.38 -2.58
C PHE A 113 5.74 1.19 -4.09
N CYS A 114 4.80 0.57 -4.82
CA CYS A 114 4.85 0.57 -6.28
C CYS A 114 4.81 1.98 -6.84
N ASP A 115 3.90 2.81 -6.35
CA ASP A 115 3.72 4.20 -6.78
C ASP A 115 4.97 5.05 -6.50
N ILE A 116 5.52 4.99 -5.28
CA ILE A 116 6.76 5.69 -4.90
C ILE A 116 7.95 5.18 -5.72
N TYR A 117 8.11 3.86 -5.82
CA TYR A 117 9.29 3.27 -6.43
C TYR A 117 9.35 3.51 -7.94
N THR A 118 8.22 3.47 -8.63
CA THR A 118 8.17 3.78 -10.06
C THR A 118 8.40 5.26 -10.32
N LEU A 119 7.93 6.15 -9.46
CA LEU A 119 8.22 7.57 -9.56
C LEU A 119 9.73 7.89 -9.39
N LEU A 120 10.44 7.10 -8.57
CA LEU A 120 11.88 7.28 -8.34
C LEU A 120 12.77 6.56 -9.37
N ASP A 121 12.19 5.76 -10.26
CA ASP A 121 12.92 5.01 -11.29
C ASP A 121 12.82 5.75 -12.63
N ASP A 122 13.96 6.17 -13.18
CA ASP A 122 14.05 6.91 -14.46
C ASP A 122 13.42 6.16 -15.67
N LYS A 123 13.03 4.90 -15.49
CA LYS A 123 12.34 4.12 -16.53
C LYS A 123 10.86 4.44 -16.65
N PHE A 124 10.29 5.14 -15.68
CA PHE A 124 8.88 5.49 -15.63
C PHE A 124 8.72 7.01 -15.56
N GLU A 125 7.76 7.53 -16.29
CA GLU A 125 7.46 8.99 -16.29
C GLU A 125 6.65 9.42 -15.07
N THR A 126 5.89 8.51 -14.50
CA THR A 126 4.99 8.75 -13.35
C THR A 126 4.97 7.56 -12.42
N GLY A 127 4.42 7.75 -11.22
CA GLY A 127 4.08 6.66 -10.32
C GLY A 127 3.08 5.69 -10.96
N ILE A 128 3.26 4.40 -10.73
CA ILE A 128 2.40 3.34 -11.30
C ILE A 128 1.93 2.41 -10.18
N ILE A 129 0.61 2.29 -10.05
CA ILE A 129 -0.03 1.27 -9.22
C ILE A 129 -0.51 0.15 -10.15
N PRO A 130 0.05 -1.07 -10.05
CA PRO A 130 -0.32 -2.18 -10.94
C PRO A 130 -1.79 -2.56 -10.80
N ASP A 131 -2.47 -2.71 -11.93
CA ASP A 131 -3.89 -3.08 -11.98
C ASP A 131 -4.16 -4.45 -11.34
N SER A 132 -3.26 -5.41 -11.53
CA SER A 132 -3.37 -6.73 -10.91
C SER A 132 -3.46 -6.66 -9.39
N LEU A 133 -2.69 -5.78 -8.76
CA LEU A 133 -2.71 -5.58 -7.32
C LEU A 133 -4.06 -5.02 -6.85
N ASN A 134 -4.58 -4.02 -7.56
CA ASN A 134 -5.86 -3.41 -7.25
C ASN A 134 -7.02 -4.40 -7.43
N TYR A 135 -7.10 -5.11 -8.55
CA TYR A 135 -8.20 -6.05 -8.80
C TYR A 135 -8.18 -7.24 -7.85
N ILE A 136 -7.01 -7.84 -7.60
CA ILE A 136 -6.88 -8.93 -6.63
C ILE A 136 -7.28 -8.43 -5.24
N GLY A 137 -6.84 -7.22 -4.86
CA GLY A 137 -7.20 -6.61 -3.58
C GLY A 137 -8.70 -6.35 -3.44
N ILE A 138 -9.38 -5.82 -4.47
CA ILE A 138 -10.83 -5.62 -4.47
C ILE A 138 -11.56 -6.96 -4.29
N ILE A 139 -11.23 -7.97 -5.09
CA ILE A 139 -11.84 -9.30 -5.00
C ILE A 139 -11.63 -9.91 -3.62
N THR A 140 -10.42 -9.80 -3.08
CA THR A 140 -10.07 -10.30 -1.74
C THR A 140 -10.86 -9.56 -0.67
N GLY A 141 -10.98 -8.23 -0.75
CA GLY A 141 -11.75 -7.41 0.18
C GLY A 141 -13.23 -7.78 0.19
N LEU A 142 -13.84 -7.91 -0.99
CA LEU A 142 -15.25 -8.33 -1.13
C LEU A 142 -15.46 -9.73 -0.56
N SER A 143 -14.59 -10.68 -0.88
CA SER A 143 -14.69 -12.08 -0.44
C SER A 143 -14.55 -12.19 1.08
N LEU A 144 -13.56 -11.56 1.67
CA LEU A 144 -13.32 -11.58 3.11
C LEU A 144 -14.41 -10.83 3.88
N SER A 145 -14.88 -9.71 3.35
CA SER A 145 -16.00 -8.96 3.93
C SER A 145 -17.26 -9.80 3.99
N TYR A 146 -17.55 -10.58 2.95
CA TYR A 146 -18.67 -11.53 2.94
C TYR A 146 -18.45 -12.68 3.93
N LEU A 147 -17.29 -13.34 3.87
CA LEU A 147 -17.00 -14.55 4.67
C LEU A 147 -16.91 -14.26 6.17
N LEU A 148 -16.31 -13.14 6.57
CA LEU A 148 -16.04 -12.85 7.98
C LEU A 148 -17.11 -12.00 8.65
N TYR A 149 -17.82 -11.15 7.90
CA TYR A 149 -18.74 -10.15 8.45
C TYR A 149 -20.13 -10.18 7.81
N ASN A 150 -20.36 -11.03 6.82
CA ASN A 150 -21.62 -11.09 6.04
C ASN A 150 -22.08 -9.71 5.49
N SER A 151 -21.11 -8.88 5.10
CA SER A 151 -21.33 -7.47 4.75
C SER A 151 -20.99 -7.15 3.28
N LEU A 152 -21.33 -8.06 2.35
CA LEU A 152 -21.03 -7.92 0.92
C LEU A 152 -21.58 -6.60 0.34
N VAL A 153 -22.79 -6.20 0.69
CA VAL A 153 -23.43 -4.99 0.16
C VAL A 153 -22.66 -3.74 0.58
N THR A 154 -22.28 -3.64 1.85
CA THR A 154 -21.46 -2.51 2.38
C THR A 154 -20.12 -2.42 1.68
N SER A 155 -19.51 -3.54 1.40
CA SER A 155 -18.21 -3.67 0.73
C SER A 155 -18.29 -3.29 -0.75
N LEU A 156 -19.32 -3.79 -1.46
CA LEU A 156 -19.59 -3.42 -2.85
C LEU A 156 -19.88 -1.92 -3.01
N MET A 157 -20.75 -1.39 -2.15
CA MET A 157 -21.03 0.05 -2.15
C MET A 157 -19.77 0.87 -1.82
N GLY A 158 -18.95 0.39 -0.89
CA GLY A 158 -17.67 1.03 -0.56
C GLY A 158 -16.73 1.07 -1.75
N ALA A 159 -16.57 -0.04 -2.46
CA ALA A 159 -15.73 -0.12 -3.66
C ALA A 159 -16.26 0.81 -4.77
N LEU A 160 -17.56 0.79 -5.03
CA LEU A 160 -18.18 1.63 -6.05
C LEU A 160 -18.03 3.12 -5.72
N ILE A 161 -18.38 3.52 -4.49
CA ILE A 161 -18.28 4.91 -4.04
C ILE A 161 -16.81 5.34 -4.04
N GLY A 162 -15.89 4.50 -3.55
CA GLY A 162 -14.45 4.80 -3.57
C GLY A 162 -13.93 5.07 -4.98
N PHE A 163 -14.34 4.27 -5.96
CA PHE A 163 -14.00 4.52 -7.36
C PHE A 163 -14.60 5.84 -7.87
N LEU A 164 -15.90 6.06 -7.66
CA LEU A 164 -16.62 7.22 -8.18
C LEU A 164 -16.15 8.55 -7.57
N LEU A 165 -15.71 8.56 -6.33
CA LEU A 165 -15.19 9.74 -5.63
C LEU A 165 -13.99 10.38 -6.34
N LEU A 166 -13.17 9.61 -7.03
CA LEU A 166 -12.07 10.13 -7.85
C LEU A 166 -12.41 10.16 -9.34
N TYR A 167 -13.21 9.21 -9.83
CA TYR A 167 -13.59 9.12 -11.24
C TYR A 167 -14.43 10.31 -11.70
N ILE A 168 -15.44 10.74 -10.92
CA ILE A 168 -16.31 11.86 -11.30
C ILE A 168 -15.55 13.18 -11.38
N PRO A 169 -14.76 13.60 -10.36
CA PRO A 169 -13.95 14.81 -10.47
C PRO A 169 -12.94 14.76 -11.62
N ASN A 170 -12.31 13.61 -11.86
CA ASN A 170 -11.39 13.44 -12.98
C ASN A 170 -12.10 13.59 -14.33
N GLY A 171 -13.29 13.01 -14.49
CA GLY A 171 -14.11 13.16 -15.70
C GLY A 171 -14.47 14.62 -15.97
N ILE A 172 -14.88 15.36 -14.93
CA ILE A 172 -15.16 16.79 -15.02
C ILE A 172 -13.89 17.55 -15.43
N TYR A 173 -12.76 17.30 -14.76
CA TYR A 173 -11.49 17.96 -15.08
C TYR A 173 -11.05 17.69 -16.52
N LYS A 174 -11.15 16.43 -16.98
CA LYS A 174 -10.83 16.01 -18.34
C LYS A 174 -11.68 16.72 -19.40
N THR A 175 -12.95 17.00 -19.11
CA THR A 175 -13.83 17.72 -20.01
C THR A 175 -13.34 19.16 -20.26
N PHE A 176 -12.82 19.84 -19.21
CA PHE A 176 -12.34 21.22 -19.30
C PHE A 176 -10.89 21.33 -19.79
N LYS A 177 -10.02 20.43 -19.36
CA LYS A 177 -8.56 20.54 -19.61
C LYS A 177 -8.05 19.58 -20.68
N LYS A 178 -8.87 18.61 -21.13
CA LYS A 178 -8.54 17.54 -22.10
C LYS A 178 -7.37 16.64 -21.69
N ILE A 179 -7.01 16.64 -20.42
CA ILE A 179 -6.00 15.78 -19.80
C ILE A 179 -6.58 15.13 -18.55
N ASP A 180 -6.08 13.95 -18.19
CA ASP A 180 -6.44 13.31 -16.93
C ASP A 180 -5.75 14.03 -15.77
N GLY A 181 -6.51 14.37 -14.74
CA GLY A 181 -5.99 15.04 -13.54
C GLY A 181 -5.65 14.07 -12.40
N ILE A 182 -6.20 12.84 -12.44
CA ILE A 182 -6.02 11.83 -11.41
C ILE A 182 -5.65 10.52 -12.09
N GLY A 183 -4.67 9.81 -11.54
CA GLY A 183 -4.24 8.50 -12.04
C GLY A 183 -5.32 7.43 -11.94
N GLY A 184 -5.49 6.61 -12.99
CA GLY A 184 -6.42 5.49 -12.95
C GLY A 184 -6.09 4.46 -11.88
N GLY A 185 -4.82 4.34 -11.48
CA GLY A 185 -4.36 3.51 -10.38
C GLY A 185 -4.92 3.95 -9.03
N ASP A 186 -4.94 5.26 -8.76
CA ASP A 186 -5.46 5.84 -7.52
C ASP A 186 -6.96 5.61 -7.35
N MET A 187 -7.73 5.72 -8.46
CA MET A 187 -9.17 5.45 -8.45
C MET A 187 -9.46 3.99 -8.05
N LYS A 188 -8.70 3.05 -8.63
CA LYS A 188 -8.83 1.61 -8.32
C LYS A 188 -8.33 1.30 -6.92
N LEU A 189 -7.27 1.98 -6.46
CA LEU A 189 -6.78 1.85 -5.09
C LEU A 189 -7.82 2.33 -4.07
N LEU A 190 -8.48 3.45 -4.33
CA LEU A 190 -9.54 3.93 -3.44
C LEU A 190 -10.76 2.98 -3.46
N ALA A 191 -11.07 2.35 -4.60
CA ALA A 191 -12.06 1.28 -4.69
C ALA A 191 -11.66 0.06 -3.83
N LEU A 192 -10.39 -0.35 -3.86
CA LEU A 192 -9.86 -1.41 -3.01
C LEU A 192 -10.06 -1.07 -1.53
N VAL A 193 -9.68 0.15 -1.13
CA VAL A 193 -9.87 0.62 0.25
C VAL A 193 -11.35 0.58 0.63
N GLY A 194 -12.24 1.02 -0.26
CA GLY A 194 -13.69 0.96 -0.06
C GLY A 194 -14.23 -0.47 0.06
N ALA A 195 -13.65 -1.44 -0.68
CA ALA A 195 -14.02 -2.84 -0.59
C ALA A 195 -13.73 -3.44 0.80
N PHE A 196 -12.70 -2.97 1.48
CA PHE A 196 -12.38 -3.40 2.85
C PHE A 196 -13.08 -2.58 3.93
N LEU A 197 -13.10 -1.26 3.82
CA LEU A 197 -13.60 -0.38 4.89
C LEU A 197 -15.09 -0.06 4.77
N GLY A 198 -15.70 -0.35 3.62
CA GLY A 198 -17.09 -0.03 3.33
C GLY A 198 -17.34 1.45 3.05
N TYR A 199 -18.56 1.77 2.64
CA TYR A 199 -18.93 3.11 2.17
C TYR A 199 -18.93 4.20 3.25
N LYS A 200 -19.13 3.82 4.52
CA LYS A 200 -19.22 4.79 5.63
C LYS A 200 -17.89 5.49 5.93
N LEU A 201 -16.79 4.80 5.74
CA LEU A 201 -15.46 5.28 6.13
C LEU A 201 -14.64 5.83 4.97
N ILE A 202 -15.01 5.53 3.72
CA ILE A 202 -14.21 5.87 2.54
C ILE A 202 -14.03 7.38 2.35
N LEU A 203 -15.02 8.18 2.74
CA LEU A 203 -14.92 9.64 2.68
C LEU A 203 -13.84 10.18 3.61
N PHE A 204 -13.73 9.64 4.82
CA PHE A 204 -12.66 10.04 5.75
C PHE A 204 -11.28 9.67 5.22
N VAL A 205 -11.15 8.49 4.58
CA VAL A 205 -9.90 8.10 3.92
C VAL A 205 -9.50 9.12 2.87
N LEU A 206 -10.43 9.52 2.00
CA LEU A 206 -10.16 10.51 0.96
C LEU A 206 -9.82 11.89 1.54
N LEU A 207 -10.52 12.32 2.58
CA LEU A 207 -10.23 13.59 3.25
C LEU A 207 -8.82 13.60 3.86
N ILE A 208 -8.46 12.54 4.59
CA ILE A 208 -7.13 12.41 5.18
C ILE A 208 -6.05 12.34 4.08
N ALA A 209 -6.28 11.55 3.04
CA ALA A 209 -5.36 11.44 1.91
C ALA A 209 -5.15 12.79 1.22
N SER A 210 -6.22 13.51 0.94
CA SER A 210 -6.16 14.83 0.29
C SER A 210 -5.46 15.87 1.18
N PHE A 211 -5.76 15.90 2.47
CA PHE A 211 -5.15 16.82 3.41
C PHE A 211 -3.64 16.56 3.57
N THR A 212 -3.26 15.31 3.80
CA THR A 212 -1.84 14.93 3.94
C THR A 212 -1.08 15.11 2.63
N GLY A 213 -1.69 14.76 1.49
CA GLY A 213 -1.14 14.99 0.17
C GLY A 213 -0.93 16.48 -0.13
N ALA A 214 -1.89 17.33 0.25
CA ALA A 214 -1.77 18.79 0.09
C ALA A 214 -0.61 19.37 0.92
N ILE A 215 -0.47 18.93 2.18
CA ILE A 215 0.63 19.35 3.05
C ILE A 215 1.97 18.98 2.41
N VAL A 216 2.16 17.72 2.04
CA VAL A 216 3.41 17.24 1.41
C VAL A 216 3.63 17.95 0.07
N GLY A 217 2.57 18.16 -0.72
CA GLY A 217 2.64 18.89 -1.98
C GLY A 217 3.15 20.31 -1.83
N ILE A 218 2.66 21.05 -0.83
CA ILE A 218 3.14 22.39 -0.52
C ILE A 218 4.64 22.36 -0.15
N PHE A 219 5.06 21.42 0.69
CA PHE A 219 6.48 21.27 1.04
C PHE A 219 7.34 20.97 -0.20
N VAL A 220 6.91 20.02 -1.04
CA VAL A 220 7.64 19.68 -2.28
C VAL A 220 7.78 20.92 -3.18
N ILE A 221 6.72 21.70 -3.39
CA ILE A 221 6.77 22.92 -4.19
C ILE A 221 7.74 23.95 -3.62
N ILE A 222 7.72 24.15 -2.29
CA ILE A 222 8.63 25.10 -1.61
C ILE A 222 10.10 24.70 -1.81
N PHE A 223 10.43 23.41 -1.64
CA PHE A 223 11.80 22.94 -1.72
C PHE A 223 12.32 22.78 -3.15
N THR A 224 11.49 22.26 -4.07
CA THR A 224 11.90 22.01 -5.45
C THR A 224 11.72 23.22 -6.36
N LYS A 225 10.92 24.21 -5.94
CA LYS A 225 10.47 25.35 -6.78
C LYS A 225 9.79 24.92 -8.08
N ASN A 226 9.41 23.65 -8.19
CA ASN A 226 8.74 23.10 -9.36
C ASN A 226 7.29 22.73 -9.02
N ARG A 227 6.33 23.48 -9.60
CA ARG A 227 4.89 23.27 -9.39
C ARG A 227 4.34 22.03 -10.11
N TYR A 228 5.10 21.48 -11.02
CA TYR A 228 4.70 20.31 -11.84
C TYR A 228 5.41 19.03 -11.41
N PHE A 229 6.08 19.05 -10.24
CA PHE A 229 6.70 17.82 -9.73
C PHE A 229 5.62 16.78 -9.43
N PRO A 230 5.67 15.59 -10.04
CA PRO A 230 4.67 14.56 -9.81
C PRO A 230 4.77 14.06 -8.37
N ILE A 231 3.63 13.96 -7.70
CA ILE A 231 3.54 13.46 -6.31
C ILE A 231 2.70 12.19 -6.34
N PRO A 232 3.22 11.04 -5.86
CA PRO A 232 2.45 9.82 -5.83
C PRO A 232 1.31 9.97 -4.82
N PHE A 233 0.07 9.68 -5.23
CA PHE A 233 -1.11 9.82 -4.36
C PHE A 233 -1.43 8.55 -3.57
N GLY A 234 -1.00 7.39 -4.07
CA GLY A 234 -1.18 6.08 -3.43
C GLY A 234 -0.75 6.03 -1.96
N PRO A 235 0.42 6.57 -1.57
CA PRO A 235 0.87 6.61 -0.18
C PRO A 235 -0.08 7.34 0.76
N PHE A 236 -0.71 8.42 0.31
CA PHE A 236 -1.66 9.18 1.13
C PHE A 236 -2.99 8.44 1.29
N ILE A 237 -3.46 7.74 0.24
CA ILE A 237 -4.63 6.84 0.32
C ILE A 237 -4.36 5.72 1.32
N ALA A 238 -3.19 5.08 1.26
CA ALA A 238 -2.82 4.02 2.19
C ALA A 238 -2.71 4.53 3.64
N PHE A 239 -2.08 5.68 3.83
CA PHE A 239 -1.99 6.32 5.15
C PHE A 239 -3.37 6.65 5.72
N GLY A 240 -4.26 7.24 4.91
CA GLY A 240 -5.65 7.51 5.30
C GLY A 240 -6.41 6.24 5.67
N GLY A 241 -6.28 5.18 4.88
CA GLY A 241 -6.90 3.88 5.14
C GLY A 241 -6.40 3.25 6.46
N LEU A 242 -5.09 3.24 6.68
CA LEU A 242 -4.50 2.75 7.93
C LEU A 242 -4.96 3.59 9.14
N LEU A 243 -4.94 4.90 9.02
CA LEU A 243 -5.35 5.80 10.10
C LEU A 243 -6.83 5.59 10.47
N VAL A 244 -7.70 5.44 9.48
CA VAL A 244 -9.12 5.14 9.70
C VAL A 244 -9.32 3.82 10.43
N ILE A 245 -8.52 2.77 10.15
CA ILE A 245 -8.58 1.51 10.89
C ILE A 245 -8.24 1.71 12.37
N PHE A 246 -7.18 2.48 12.65
CA PHE A 246 -6.75 2.70 14.04
C PHE A 246 -7.72 3.58 14.84
N PHE A 247 -8.44 4.50 14.20
CA PHE A 247 -9.38 5.43 14.81
C PHE A 247 -10.84 5.17 14.39
N ASN A 248 -11.17 3.95 13.95
CA ASN A 248 -12.48 3.57 13.44
C ASN A 248 -13.64 4.02 14.35
N ASN A 249 -13.56 3.73 15.65
CA ASN A 249 -14.61 4.07 16.61
C ASN A 249 -14.90 5.58 16.62
N TYR A 250 -13.86 6.40 16.64
CA TYR A 250 -13.97 7.87 16.61
C TYR A 250 -14.68 8.35 15.33
N PHE A 251 -14.31 7.81 14.16
CA PHE A 251 -14.94 8.20 12.89
C PHE A 251 -16.39 7.76 12.79
N LEU A 252 -16.76 6.62 13.35
CA LEU A 252 -18.14 6.14 13.38
C LEU A 252 -19.00 6.98 14.34
N GLU A 253 -18.46 7.36 15.50
CA GLU A 253 -19.13 8.27 16.44
C GLU A 253 -19.39 9.65 15.81
N LEU A 254 -18.45 10.16 15.02
CA LEU A 254 -18.59 11.44 14.32
C LEU A 254 -19.73 11.41 13.28
N LEU A 255 -20.07 10.24 12.76
CA LEU A 255 -21.24 10.01 11.89
C LEU A 255 -22.53 9.76 12.68
N GLY A 256 -22.52 9.84 14.02
CA GLY A 256 -23.67 9.51 14.86
C GLY A 256 -24.03 8.02 14.87
N LEU A 257 -23.13 7.16 14.38
CA LEU A 257 -23.28 5.72 14.36
C LEU A 257 -22.66 5.14 15.62
N ARG A 258 -23.51 4.88 16.65
CA ARG A 258 -23.04 4.17 17.84
C ARG A 258 -22.65 2.76 17.47
N ILE A 259 -21.47 2.34 17.94
CA ILE A 259 -21.04 0.95 17.94
C ILE A 259 -21.90 0.26 19.00
N LEU A 260 -22.80 -0.62 18.57
CA LEU A 260 -23.52 -1.55 19.44
C LEU A 260 -22.58 -2.68 19.86
#